data_545f1b9f5ca930eff578ac3c0294d254
#
_entry.id   545f1b9f5ca930eff578ac3c0294d254
#
_cell.length_a   1.000
_cell.length_b   1.000
_cell.length_c   1.000
_cell.angle_alpha   90.00
_cell.angle_beta   90.00
_cell.angle_gamma   90.00
#
_symmetry.space_group_name_H-M   'P 1'
#
loop_
_entity.id
_entity.type
_entity.pdbx_description
1 polymer ?
#
loop_
_entity_poly.entity_id
_entity_poly.type
_entity_poly.pdbx_seq_one_letter_code
_entity_poly.pdbx_strand_id
1 'polypeptide(L)'
;FSRSRGLGDVYKRQEIILSAGALASPQLLQISGIGPAKTIKDLNIKVISDLPDVGLHLKDHIGLDHTLLTNQPSLNQVLRPLSGKIKVAIQYFLTRSGPLSMSLNQGGGFVKSDPNLSVPDLQLYFSPLSYTTAPLGKRPLMAPDPYPAVRLGFSLCKPTSEGKLSVQSPDSSIPPKFFGNYLSTEYDQKTMISGMKLMRKLSKTKAFREIILSEKIPGDDVKSDEDLLDFARANAETVFHQCGTCRMGNNPLKSVVDEKLKVRGVSGLRVADASIFPTIPSGNINAPSIMVGEKAAEMILDG
;
A
#
# COMPACT_ATOMS: atom_id res chain seq x y z
N PHE A 1 26.64 15.44 -23.60
CA PHE A 1 25.65 14.63 -24.33
C PHE A 1 26.17 14.09 -25.69
N SER A 2 27.24 14.65 -26.24
CA SER A 2 27.81 14.17 -27.51
C SER A 2 28.65 12.88 -27.39
N ARG A 3 29.01 12.46 -26.20
CA ARG A 3 29.76 11.22 -25.91
C ARG A 3 28.93 9.93 -25.94
N SER A 4 27.60 10.01 -26.04
CA SER A 4 26.72 8.84 -26.01
C SER A 4 26.44 8.24 -27.40
N ARG A 5 26.92 8.84 -28.51
CA ARG A 5 26.62 8.33 -29.85
C ARG A 5 27.17 6.91 -30.13
N GLY A 6 28.28 6.55 -29.51
CA GLY A 6 28.85 5.19 -29.60
C GLY A 6 28.10 4.13 -28.74
N LEU A 7 27.46 4.56 -27.68
CA LEU A 7 26.65 3.70 -26.82
C LEU A 7 25.23 3.51 -27.35
N GLY A 8 24.70 4.47 -28.13
CA GLY A 8 23.33 4.42 -28.66
C GLY A 8 23.02 3.18 -29.50
N ASP A 9 23.97 2.64 -30.24
CA ASP A 9 23.76 1.41 -31.01
C ASP A 9 23.82 0.14 -30.19
N VAL A 10 24.53 0.16 -29.07
CA VAL A 10 24.53 -0.93 -28.07
C VAL A 10 23.18 -0.92 -27.33
N TYR A 11 22.68 0.25 -26.94
CA TYR A 11 21.38 0.38 -26.26
C TYR A 11 20.19 -0.01 -27.13
N LYS A 12 20.25 0.18 -28.44
CA LYS A 12 19.18 -0.21 -29.37
C LYS A 12 18.96 -1.73 -29.46
N ARG A 13 19.89 -2.53 -28.95
CA ARG A 13 19.81 -4.00 -28.90
C ARG A 13 19.47 -4.55 -27.53
N GLN A 14 19.30 -3.67 -26.52
CA GLN A 14 19.00 -4.05 -25.17
C GLN A 14 17.48 -4.10 -24.94
N GLU A 15 17.10 -4.79 -23.89
CA GLU A 15 15.73 -4.82 -23.43
C GLU A 15 15.46 -3.61 -22.48
N ILE A 16 14.27 -3.03 -22.56
CA ILE A 16 13.82 -1.99 -21.64
C ILE A 16 13.06 -2.65 -20.50
N ILE A 17 13.40 -2.30 -19.26
CA ILE A 17 12.76 -2.82 -18.07
C ILE A 17 12.11 -1.68 -17.31
N LEU A 18 10.79 -1.71 -17.17
CA LEU A 18 10.04 -0.78 -16.32
C LEU A 18 9.99 -1.33 -14.89
N SER A 19 10.47 -0.53 -13.94
CA SER A 19 10.45 -0.83 -12.50
C SER A 19 10.04 0.42 -11.71
N ALA A 20 9.03 1.16 -12.22
CA ALA A 20 8.60 2.43 -11.66
C ALA A 20 7.46 2.28 -10.62
N GLY A 21 7.06 1.05 -10.34
CA GLY A 21 6.02 0.72 -9.37
C GLY A 21 4.59 0.77 -9.92
N ALA A 22 3.64 0.36 -9.11
CA ALA A 22 2.25 0.12 -9.53
C ALA A 22 1.50 1.37 -10.04
N LEU A 23 1.99 2.56 -9.78
CA LEU A 23 1.38 3.80 -10.28
C LEU A 23 2.10 4.33 -11.52
N ALA A 24 3.42 4.35 -11.53
CA ALA A 24 4.17 4.96 -12.59
C ALA A 24 4.45 4.02 -13.78
N SER A 25 4.59 2.70 -13.57
CA SER A 25 4.78 1.75 -14.68
C SER A 25 3.61 1.74 -15.67
N PRO A 26 2.32 1.61 -15.24
CA PRO A 26 1.19 1.72 -16.16
C PRO A 26 1.05 3.13 -16.75
N GLN A 27 1.43 4.19 -16.02
CA GLN A 27 1.46 5.55 -16.55
C GLN A 27 2.45 5.65 -17.74
N LEU A 28 3.68 5.16 -17.55
CA LEU A 28 4.71 5.17 -18.60
C LEU A 28 4.27 4.36 -19.83
N LEU A 29 3.65 3.20 -19.64
CA LEU A 29 3.09 2.42 -20.74
C LEU A 29 2.05 3.24 -21.52
N GLN A 30 1.06 3.82 -20.83
CA GLN A 30 -0.04 4.55 -21.48
C GLN A 30 0.47 5.80 -22.24
N ILE A 31 1.35 6.61 -21.65
CA ILE A 31 1.92 7.77 -22.36
C ILE A 31 2.86 7.38 -23.50
N SER A 32 3.38 6.14 -23.49
CA SER A 32 4.16 5.58 -24.60
C SER A 32 3.28 4.93 -25.68
N GLY A 33 1.97 5.03 -25.59
CA GLY A 33 1.05 4.47 -26.57
C GLY A 33 0.70 2.99 -26.35
N ILE A 34 0.98 2.42 -25.17
CA ILE A 34 0.74 1.02 -24.82
C ILE A 34 -0.31 0.97 -23.71
N GLY A 35 -1.53 0.56 -24.02
CA GLY A 35 -2.63 0.56 -23.06
C GLY A 35 -4.00 0.67 -23.73
N PRO A 36 -5.06 1.08 -22.97
CA PRO A 36 -6.40 1.23 -23.52
C PRO A 36 -6.43 2.23 -24.69
N ALA A 37 -6.67 1.74 -25.90
CA ALA A 37 -6.59 2.54 -27.14
C ALA A 37 -7.46 3.79 -27.08
N LYS A 38 -8.66 3.71 -26.45
CA LYS A 38 -9.53 4.89 -26.30
C LYS A 38 -8.87 5.98 -25.47
N THR A 39 -8.37 5.66 -24.26
CA THR A 39 -7.70 6.62 -23.38
C THR A 39 -6.49 7.27 -24.04
N ILE A 40 -5.70 6.47 -24.76
CA ILE A 40 -4.49 6.93 -25.46
C ILE A 40 -4.85 7.92 -26.58
N LYS A 41 -5.88 7.59 -27.39
CA LYS A 41 -6.37 8.47 -28.47
C LYS A 41 -6.98 9.77 -27.96
N ASP A 42 -7.73 9.71 -26.86
CA ASP A 42 -8.35 10.89 -26.23
C ASP A 42 -7.28 11.93 -25.79
N LEU A 43 -6.03 11.49 -25.59
CA LEU A 43 -4.87 12.34 -25.26
C LEU A 43 -4.00 12.69 -26.49
N ASN A 44 -4.45 12.40 -27.72
CA ASN A 44 -3.70 12.59 -28.95
C ASN A 44 -2.35 11.84 -28.99
N ILE A 45 -2.24 10.73 -28.27
CA ILE A 45 -1.07 9.85 -28.30
C ILE A 45 -1.30 8.78 -29.38
N LYS A 46 -0.23 8.46 -30.14
CA LYS A 46 -0.27 7.36 -31.11
C LYS A 46 -0.37 6.02 -30.37
N VAL A 47 -1.38 5.22 -30.70
CA VAL A 47 -1.50 3.85 -30.18
C VAL A 47 -0.42 2.97 -30.82
N ILE A 48 0.42 2.36 -29.98
CA ILE A 48 1.45 1.39 -30.39
C ILE A 48 0.91 -0.03 -30.18
N SER A 49 0.28 -0.28 -29.01
CA SER A 49 -0.33 -1.57 -28.69
C SER A 49 -1.60 -1.33 -27.86
N ASP A 50 -2.72 -1.89 -28.30
CA ASP A 50 -3.97 -1.85 -27.55
C ASP A 50 -3.95 -2.95 -26.49
N LEU A 51 -3.68 -2.56 -25.25
CA LEU A 51 -3.67 -3.43 -24.05
C LEU A 51 -4.64 -2.87 -23.01
N PRO A 52 -5.93 -3.25 -23.09
CA PRO A 52 -6.98 -2.68 -22.23
C PRO A 52 -6.73 -2.82 -20.72
N ASP A 53 -6.01 -3.88 -20.30
CA ASP A 53 -5.74 -4.17 -18.89
C ASP A 53 -4.66 -3.26 -18.25
N VAL A 54 -3.93 -2.46 -19.02
CA VAL A 54 -2.94 -1.52 -18.46
C VAL A 54 -3.65 -0.47 -17.61
N GLY A 55 -3.34 -0.48 -16.31
CA GLY A 55 -3.93 0.40 -15.31
C GLY A 55 -5.20 -0.15 -14.65
N LEU A 56 -5.71 -1.33 -15.07
CA LEU A 56 -6.79 -2.03 -14.40
C LEU A 56 -6.26 -2.93 -13.27
N HIS A 57 -7.19 -3.55 -12.52
CA HIS A 57 -6.90 -4.50 -11.43
C HIS A 57 -6.01 -3.95 -10.32
N LEU A 58 -6.05 -2.64 -10.11
CA LEU A 58 -5.37 -2.02 -8.98
C LEU A 58 -5.88 -2.62 -7.68
N LYS A 59 -4.98 -3.22 -6.93
CA LYS A 59 -5.23 -3.71 -5.57
C LYS A 59 -4.34 -2.98 -4.59
N ASP A 60 -4.84 -2.86 -3.36
CA ASP A 60 -4.09 -2.25 -2.27
C ASP A 60 -4.62 -2.78 -0.93
N HIS A 61 -3.76 -2.88 0.06
CA HIS A 61 -4.20 -3.11 1.42
C HIS A 61 -4.79 -1.82 2.00
N ILE A 62 -5.97 -1.95 2.60
CA ILE A 62 -6.61 -0.86 3.34
C ILE A 62 -6.63 -1.21 4.82
N GLY A 63 -6.29 -0.25 5.66
CA GLY A 63 -6.20 -0.41 7.10
C GLY A 63 -6.96 0.64 7.87
N LEU A 64 -7.18 0.37 9.15
CA LEU A 64 -7.82 1.27 10.08
C LEU A 64 -7.19 1.13 11.47
N ASP A 65 -6.97 2.27 12.13
CA ASP A 65 -6.44 2.34 13.48
C ASP A 65 -7.50 2.75 14.50
N HIS A 66 -7.50 2.06 15.65
CA HIS A 66 -8.22 2.49 16.85
C HIS A 66 -7.24 3.22 17.77
N THR A 67 -7.60 4.42 18.20
CA THR A 67 -6.84 5.18 19.19
C THR A 67 -7.43 4.96 20.58
N LEU A 68 -6.62 4.44 21.49
CA LEU A 68 -7.00 4.05 22.84
C LEU A 68 -6.26 4.93 23.85
N LEU A 69 -7.01 5.67 24.67
CA LEU A 69 -6.46 6.46 25.78
C LEU A 69 -5.93 5.54 26.87
N THR A 70 -4.79 5.88 27.48
CA THR A 70 -4.13 5.06 28.49
C THR A 70 -3.96 5.80 29.80
N ASN A 71 -3.97 5.06 30.93
CA ASN A 71 -3.66 5.57 32.28
C ASN A 71 -2.14 5.63 32.53
N GLN A 72 -1.33 5.11 31.61
CA GLN A 72 0.13 5.12 31.68
C GLN A 72 0.67 6.06 30.60
N PRO A 73 1.85 6.70 30.83
CA PRO A 73 2.54 7.43 29.79
C PRO A 73 2.80 6.56 28.55
N SER A 74 2.56 7.11 27.38
CA SER A 74 2.90 6.49 26.09
C SER A 74 4.11 7.20 25.48
N LEU A 75 4.55 6.75 24.31
CA LEU A 75 5.62 7.46 23.58
C LEU A 75 5.20 8.88 23.15
N ASN A 76 3.91 9.23 23.21
CA ASN A 76 3.44 10.59 22.95
C ASN A 76 4.13 11.60 23.88
N GLN A 77 4.19 11.31 25.19
CA GLN A 77 4.79 12.20 26.20
C GLN A 77 6.30 12.32 26.05
N VAL A 78 6.94 11.32 25.45
CA VAL A 78 8.38 11.32 25.18
C VAL A 78 8.69 12.08 23.88
N LEU A 79 7.93 11.82 22.80
CA LEU A 79 8.26 12.31 21.46
C LEU A 79 7.61 13.65 21.10
N ARG A 80 6.60 14.11 21.85
CA ARG A 80 5.94 15.39 21.59
C ARG A 80 6.82 16.60 21.99
N PRO A 81 7.39 16.70 23.21
CA PRO A 81 8.20 17.83 23.62
C PRO A 81 9.57 17.83 22.90
N LEU A 82 10.10 19.01 22.60
CA LEU A 82 11.41 19.14 21.95
C LEU A 82 12.53 18.53 22.79
N SER A 83 12.50 18.70 24.10
CA SER A 83 13.45 18.09 25.04
C SER A 83 13.47 16.56 24.96
N GLY A 84 12.31 15.96 24.83
CA GLY A 84 12.18 14.51 24.66
C GLY A 84 12.76 14.04 23.33
N LYS A 85 12.48 14.75 22.23
CA LYS A 85 13.08 14.46 20.90
C LYS A 85 14.61 14.54 20.95
N ILE A 86 15.17 15.57 21.59
CA ILE A 86 16.63 15.73 21.76
C ILE A 86 17.19 14.57 22.57
N LYS A 87 16.57 14.23 23.72
CA LYS A 87 16.99 13.11 24.55
C LYS A 87 17.02 11.78 23.78
N VAL A 88 15.97 11.48 23.05
CA VAL A 88 15.86 10.26 22.24
C VAL A 88 16.88 10.24 21.10
N ALA A 89 17.14 11.39 20.47
CA ALA A 89 18.16 11.52 19.42
C ALA A 89 19.57 11.27 19.99
N ILE A 90 19.93 11.88 21.13
CA ILE A 90 21.19 11.65 21.82
C ILE A 90 21.37 10.18 22.22
N GLN A 91 20.31 9.57 22.83
CA GLN A 91 20.32 8.16 23.18
C GLN A 91 20.62 7.28 21.96
N TYR A 92 19.90 7.49 20.86
CA TYR A 92 20.11 6.71 19.64
C TYR A 92 21.51 6.93 19.07
N PHE A 93 22.01 8.16 19.05
CA PHE A 93 23.35 8.48 18.55
C PHE A 93 24.43 7.75 19.33
N LEU A 94 24.35 7.76 20.68
CA LEU A 94 25.36 7.17 21.56
C LEU A 94 25.26 5.64 21.69
N THR A 95 24.04 5.10 21.74
CA THR A 95 23.83 3.69 22.13
C THR A 95 23.11 2.85 21.07
N ARG A 96 22.64 3.45 19.98
CA ARG A 96 21.81 2.80 18.95
C ARG A 96 20.57 2.10 19.52
N SER A 97 20.04 2.63 20.63
CA SER A 97 18.88 2.09 21.36
C SER A 97 17.79 3.14 21.58
N GLY A 98 16.66 2.71 22.16
CA GLY A 98 15.52 3.56 22.47
C GLY A 98 14.53 3.70 21.31
N PRO A 99 13.56 4.63 21.40
CA PRO A 99 12.46 4.74 20.45
C PRO A 99 12.84 4.86 18.98
N LEU A 100 14.00 5.48 18.67
CA LEU A 100 14.46 5.62 17.27
C LEU A 100 15.13 4.36 16.70
N SER A 101 15.42 3.35 17.53
CA SER A 101 15.94 2.07 17.07
C SER A 101 14.83 1.05 16.71
N MET A 102 13.58 1.42 16.91
CA MET A 102 12.43 0.52 16.74
C MET A 102 11.48 1.02 15.66
N SER A 103 10.74 0.10 15.06
CA SER A 103 9.65 0.46 14.17
C SER A 103 8.52 1.17 14.92
N LEU A 104 7.73 1.97 14.21
CA LEU A 104 6.51 2.57 14.73
C LEU A 104 5.55 1.49 15.26
N ASN A 105 5.35 0.43 14.48
CA ASN A 105 4.56 -0.73 14.87
C ASN A 105 5.50 -1.74 15.56
N GLN A 106 5.30 -1.96 16.86
CA GLN A 106 6.18 -2.78 17.70
C GLN A 106 5.64 -4.18 18.00
N GLY A 107 4.41 -4.43 17.58
CA GLY A 107 3.76 -5.72 17.72
C GLY A 107 2.69 -5.89 16.66
N GLY A 108 2.30 -7.14 16.45
CA GLY A 108 1.26 -7.47 15.48
C GLY A 108 1.19 -8.96 15.21
N GLY A 109 0.40 -9.31 14.21
CA GLY A 109 0.23 -10.70 13.82
C GLY A 109 -0.80 -10.86 12.72
N PHE A 110 -0.98 -12.09 12.27
CA PHE A 110 -2.00 -12.43 11.29
C PHE A 110 -3.09 -13.26 11.97
N VAL A 111 -4.34 -12.85 11.79
CA VAL A 111 -5.50 -13.48 12.42
C VAL A 111 -6.64 -13.66 11.43
N LYS A 112 -7.57 -14.53 11.77
CA LYS A 112 -8.78 -14.76 10.99
C LYS A 112 -9.90 -13.85 11.49
N SER A 113 -10.60 -13.15 10.59
CA SER A 113 -11.81 -12.39 10.90
C SER A 113 -12.97 -13.31 11.27
N ASP A 114 -12.99 -14.52 10.66
CA ASP A 114 -13.92 -15.61 10.95
C ASP A 114 -13.11 -16.88 11.24
N PRO A 115 -13.38 -17.61 12.37
CA PRO A 115 -12.68 -18.85 12.71
C PRO A 115 -12.72 -19.93 11.63
N ASN A 116 -13.75 -19.93 10.76
CA ASN A 116 -13.93 -20.91 9.70
C ASN A 116 -13.02 -20.70 8.48
N LEU A 117 -12.36 -19.55 8.37
CA LEU A 117 -11.40 -19.29 7.30
C LEU A 117 -10.21 -20.27 7.39
N SER A 118 -9.70 -20.72 6.25
CA SER A 118 -8.53 -21.61 6.19
C SER A 118 -7.23 -20.87 6.56
N VAL A 119 -7.13 -19.60 6.19
CA VAL A 119 -5.95 -18.74 6.37
C VAL A 119 -6.34 -17.41 6.99
N PRO A 120 -5.41 -16.73 7.69
CA PRO A 120 -5.63 -15.37 8.16
C PRO A 120 -5.94 -14.39 7.02
N ASP A 121 -6.83 -13.46 7.30
CA ASP A 121 -7.28 -12.40 6.38
C ASP A 121 -7.15 -10.99 6.96
N LEU A 122 -6.70 -10.86 8.21
CA LEU A 122 -6.36 -9.61 8.87
C LEU A 122 -4.91 -9.62 9.34
N GLN A 123 -4.19 -8.53 9.09
CA GLN A 123 -2.89 -8.23 9.69
C GLN A 123 -3.08 -7.17 10.77
N LEU A 124 -2.64 -7.45 11.99
CA LEU A 124 -2.76 -6.58 13.16
C LEU A 124 -1.49 -5.78 13.39
N TYR A 125 -1.65 -4.57 13.93
CA TYR A 125 -0.56 -3.67 14.28
C TYR A 125 -0.77 -3.10 15.69
N PHE A 126 0.31 -2.96 16.44
CA PHE A 126 0.33 -2.24 17.70
C PHE A 126 1.38 -1.13 17.67
N SER A 127 0.96 0.10 17.90
CA SER A 127 1.83 1.28 18.03
C SER A 127 1.73 1.84 19.44
N PRO A 128 2.85 1.97 20.18
CA PRO A 128 2.87 2.53 21.54
C PRO A 128 2.75 4.06 21.58
N LEU A 129 2.33 4.64 20.49
CA LEU A 129 2.02 6.06 20.36
C LEU A 129 0.79 6.26 19.46
N SER A 130 0.16 7.42 19.59
CA SER A 130 -0.83 7.92 18.64
C SER A 130 -0.40 9.26 18.06
N TYR A 131 -0.93 9.59 16.89
CA TYR A 131 -0.58 10.82 16.17
C TYR A 131 -1.78 11.34 15.39
N THR A 132 -1.82 12.66 15.23
CA THR A 132 -2.83 13.31 14.41
C THR A 132 -2.55 13.02 12.94
N THR A 133 -3.53 12.46 12.25
CA THR A 133 -3.49 12.27 10.80
C THR A 133 -3.58 13.62 10.10
N ALA A 134 -2.75 13.86 9.11
CA ALA A 134 -2.81 15.10 8.33
C ALA A 134 -4.02 15.11 7.40
N PRO A 135 -4.58 16.29 7.08
CA PRO A 135 -5.60 16.41 6.05
C PRO A 135 -5.11 15.85 4.70
N LEU A 136 -6.05 15.33 3.91
CA LEU A 136 -5.79 14.86 2.55
C LEU A 136 -4.99 15.90 1.74
N GLY A 137 -3.95 15.42 1.04
CA GLY A 137 -3.08 16.25 0.19
C GLY A 137 -1.95 16.98 0.94
N LYS A 138 -1.87 16.87 2.26
CA LYS A 138 -0.72 17.36 3.03
C LYS A 138 0.12 16.18 3.50
N ARG A 139 1.44 16.25 3.26
CA ARG A 139 2.38 15.24 3.78
C ARG A 139 2.38 15.33 5.30
N PRO A 140 1.97 14.29 6.05
CA PRO A 140 1.89 14.38 7.49
C PRO A 140 3.29 14.45 8.08
N LEU A 141 3.62 15.55 8.73
CA LEU A 141 4.54 15.47 9.86
C LEU A 141 3.72 14.83 10.98
N MET A 142 3.96 13.55 11.25
CA MET A 142 3.31 12.85 12.35
C MET A 142 3.66 13.56 13.66
N ALA A 143 2.73 14.35 14.17
CA ALA A 143 2.86 14.94 15.50
C ALA A 143 2.19 14.00 16.49
N PRO A 144 2.91 13.49 17.52
CA PRO A 144 2.30 12.72 18.58
C PRO A 144 1.16 13.49 19.23
N ASP A 145 0.07 12.82 19.57
CA ASP A 145 -1.07 13.45 20.24
C ASP A 145 -0.68 14.04 21.60
N PRO A 146 -1.42 15.07 22.10
CA PRO A 146 -1.09 15.73 23.37
C PRO A 146 -1.42 14.92 24.62
N TYR A 147 -2.09 13.78 24.47
CA TYR A 147 -2.53 12.90 25.55
C TYR A 147 -1.85 11.52 25.46
N PRO A 148 -1.78 10.77 26.59
CA PRO A 148 -1.29 9.39 26.57
C PRO A 148 -2.27 8.51 25.77
N ALA A 149 -1.77 7.86 24.74
CA ALA A 149 -2.57 6.92 23.94
C ALA A 149 -1.67 5.96 23.17
N VAL A 150 -2.27 4.85 22.76
CA VAL A 150 -1.69 3.83 21.88
C VAL A 150 -2.63 3.58 20.70
N ARG A 151 -2.14 2.94 19.65
CA ARG A 151 -2.98 2.49 18.53
C ARG A 151 -2.98 0.98 18.44
N LEU A 152 -4.18 0.42 18.24
CA LEU A 152 -4.40 -0.90 17.70
C LEU A 152 -4.94 -0.74 16.29
N GLY A 153 -4.18 -1.21 15.33
CA GLY A 153 -4.55 -1.12 13.92
C GLY A 153 -4.65 -2.49 13.27
N PHE A 154 -5.31 -2.54 12.14
CA PHE A 154 -5.33 -3.71 11.28
C PHE A 154 -5.46 -3.31 9.81
N SER A 155 -5.09 -4.23 8.92
CA SER A 155 -5.38 -4.13 7.49
C SER A 155 -5.93 -5.45 6.95
N LEU A 156 -6.70 -5.36 5.87
CA LEU A 156 -7.19 -6.53 5.14
C LEU A 156 -6.03 -7.16 4.38
N CYS A 157 -5.77 -8.47 4.58
CA CYS A 157 -4.68 -9.18 3.89
C CYS A 157 -5.01 -9.52 2.43
N LYS A 158 -6.29 -9.75 2.11
CA LYS A 158 -6.73 -10.19 0.79
C LYS A 158 -7.96 -9.43 0.32
N PRO A 159 -7.88 -8.10 0.15
CA PRO A 159 -9.00 -7.33 -0.36
C PRO A 159 -9.39 -7.82 -1.76
N THR A 160 -10.70 -7.91 -1.98
CA THR A 160 -11.30 -8.32 -3.25
C THR A 160 -11.71 -7.13 -4.11
N SER A 161 -11.83 -5.95 -3.52
CA SER A 161 -12.06 -4.69 -4.25
C SER A 161 -10.93 -4.42 -5.23
N GLU A 162 -11.30 -3.98 -6.42
CA GLU A 162 -10.35 -3.63 -7.49
C GLU A 162 -10.60 -2.21 -7.97
N GLY A 163 -9.53 -1.45 -8.03
CA GLY A 163 -9.51 -0.10 -8.57
C GLY A 163 -8.90 -0.05 -9.97
N LYS A 164 -8.59 1.17 -10.39
CA LYS A 164 -7.98 1.45 -11.69
C LYS A 164 -7.17 2.73 -11.67
N LEU A 165 -6.29 2.84 -12.66
CA LEU A 165 -5.47 4.01 -12.94
C LEU A 165 -5.56 4.36 -14.41
N SER A 166 -5.58 5.64 -14.73
CA SER A 166 -5.61 6.13 -16.10
C SER A 166 -4.84 7.44 -16.22
N VAL A 167 -4.04 7.58 -17.26
CA VAL A 167 -3.39 8.87 -17.57
C VAL A 167 -4.43 9.92 -17.93
N GLN A 168 -4.12 11.17 -17.62
CA GLN A 168 -4.94 12.33 -17.96
C GLN A 168 -4.15 13.40 -18.74
N SER A 169 -2.87 13.15 -19.02
CA SER A 169 -1.98 14.01 -19.77
C SER A 169 -0.86 13.17 -20.40
N PRO A 170 -0.33 13.56 -21.56
CA PRO A 170 0.90 13.00 -22.11
C PRO A 170 2.15 13.41 -21.32
N ASP A 171 2.07 14.42 -20.48
CA ASP A 171 3.13 14.85 -19.58
C ASP A 171 3.25 13.93 -18.37
N SER A 172 4.38 13.24 -18.25
CA SER A 172 4.67 12.30 -17.16
C SER A 172 4.76 12.96 -15.77
N SER A 173 4.93 14.28 -15.68
CA SER A 173 4.92 15.02 -14.44
C SER A 173 3.52 15.20 -13.85
N ILE A 174 2.48 15.04 -14.67
CA ILE A 174 1.08 15.07 -14.22
C ILE A 174 0.70 13.69 -13.68
N PRO A 175 0.34 13.58 -12.39
CA PRO A 175 -0.05 12.30 -11.81
C PRO A 175 -1.23 11.67 -12.56
N PRO A 176 -1.27 10.33 -12.71
CA PRO A 176 -2.42 9.68 -13.31
C PRO A 176 -3.66 9.80 -12.42
N LYS A 177 -4.84 9.69 -13.03
CA LYS A 177 -6.10 9.62 -12.30
C LYS A 177 -6.19 8.25 -11.61
N PHE A 178 -6.28 8.28 -10.30
CA PHE A 178 -6.32 7.10 -9.43
C PHE A 178 -7.73 6.90 -8.88
N PHE A 179 -8.23 5.69 -8.96
CA PHE A 179 -9.50 5.29 -8.37
C PHE A 179 -9.29 3.97 -7.61
N GLY A 180 -9.15 4.05 -6.29
CA GLY A 180 -8.85 2.90 -5.42
C GLY A 180 -10.01 1.93 -5.26
N ASN A 181 -11.27 2.40 -5.32
CA ASN A 181 -12.49 1.60 -5.20
C ASN A 181 -12.55 0.74 -3.93
N TYR A 182 -11.94 1.23 -2.85
CA TYR A 182 -11.85 0.51 -1.57
C TYR A 182 -13.23 0.17 -1.00
N LEU A 183 -13.33 -0.97 -0.32
CA LEU A 183 -14.55 -1.46 0.34
C LEU A 183 -15.76 -1.55 -0.60
N SER A 184 -15.53 -1.80 -1.89
CA SER A 184 -16.60 -1.93 -2.88
C SER A 184 -17.29 -3.29 -2.86
N THR A 185 -16.65 -4.32 -2.29
CA THR A 185 -17.20 -5.68 -2.20
C THR A 185 -17.74 -5.95 -0.80
N GLU A 186 -18.78 -6.78 -0.73
CA GLU A 186 -19.38 -7.20 0.52
C GLU A 186 -18.37 -7.95 1.43
N TYR A 187 -17.48 -8.75 0.82
CA TYR A 187 -16.41 -9.44 1.56
C TYR A 187 -15.51 -8.45 2.30
N ASP A 188 -15.01 -7.43 1.61
CA ASP A 188 -14.12 -6.43 2.21
C ASP A 188 -14.83 -5.63 3.31
N GLN A 189 -16.12 -5.30 3.11
CA GLN A 189 -16.94 -4.58 4.11
C GLN A 189 -17.11 -5.44 5.38
N LYS A 190 -17.49 -6.70 5.24
CA LYS A 190 -17.66 -7.63 6.37
C LYS A 190 -16.33 -7.86 7.11
N THR A 191 -15.24 -8.04 6.37
CA THR A 191 -13.90 -8.24 6.95
C THR A 191 -13.46 -6.99 7.72
N MET A 192 -13.69 -5.79 7.18
CA MET A 192 -13.40 -4.52 7.85
C MET A 192 -14.18 -4.38 9.16
N ILE A 193 -15.49 -4.62 9.15
CA ILE A 193 -16.35 -4.58 10.35
C ILE A 193 -15.86 -5.59 11.41
N SER A 194 -15.55 -6.82 10.97
CA SER A 194 -15.02 -7.87 11.87
C SER A 194 -13.69 -7.47 12.49
N GLY A 195 -12.81 -6.84 11.71
CA GLY A 195 -11.55 -6.30 12.21
C GLY A 195 -11.74 -5.23 13.28
N MET A 196 -12.64 -4.26 13.06
CA MET A 196 -12.97 -3.24 14.07
C MET A 196 -13.52 -3.85 15.35
N LYS A 197 -14.44 -4.81 15.24
CA LYS A 197 -14.96 -5.54 16.41
C LYS A 197 -13.86 -6.32 17.14
N LEU A 198 -12.91 -6.90 16.40
CA LEU A 198 -11.76 -7.60 16.97
C LEU A 198 -10.85 -6.63 17.74
N MET A 199 -10.57 -5.43 17.24
CA MET A 199 -9.78 -4.42 17.97
C MET A 199 -10.44 -4.07 19.30
N ARG A 200 -11.76 -3.88 19.32
CA ARG A 200 -12.52 -3.67 20.57
C ARG A 200 -12.48 -4.87 21.52
N LYS A 201 -12.49 -6.10 20.98
CA LYS A 201 -12.34 -7.31 21.79
C LYS A 201 -10.94 -7.39 22.41
N LEU A 202 -9.91 -7.09 21.64
CA LEU A 202 -8.52 -7.06 22.12
C LEU A 202 -8.32 -6.02 23.23
N SER A 203 -8.82 -4.80 23.05
CA SER A 203 -8.70 -3.73 24.05
C SER A 203 -9.33 -4.08 25.41
N LYS A 204 -10.29 -5.00 25.43
CA LYS A 204 -10.98 -5.47 26.63
C LYS A 204 -10.33 -6.72 27.28
N THR A 205 -9.26 -7.25 26.72
CA THR A 205 -8.51 -8.36 27.33
C THR A 205 -7.85 -7.94 28.64
N LYS A 206 -7.53 -8.91 29.52
CA LYS A 206 -6.96 -8.62 30.85
C LYS A 206 -5.73 -7.70 30.74
N ALA A 207 -4.80 -8.00 29.85
CA ALA A 207 -3.56 -7.23 29.68
C ALA A 207 -3.81 -5.77 29.27
N PHE A 208 -4.73 -5.54 28.34
CA PHE A 208 -5.02 -4.18 27.87
C PHE A 208 -5.94 -3.41 28.83
N ARG A 209 -6.89 -4.08 29.47
CA ARG A 209 -7.85 -3.45 30.38
C ARG A 209 -7.18 -2.79 31.60
N GLU A 210 -5.99 -3.22 31.98
CA GLU A 210 -5.24 -2.62 33.09
C GLU A 210 -4.64 -1.25 32.72
N ILE A 211 -4.45 -0.98 31.44
CA ILE A 211 -3.80 0.25 30.94
C ILE A 211 -4.71 1.14 30.10
N ILE A 212 -5.76 0.59 29.47
CA ILE A 212 -6.67 1.34 28.60
C ILE A 212 -7.80 1.95 29.43
N LEU A 213 -8.00 3.25 29.28
CA LEU A 213 -9.09 4.01 29.91
C LEU A 213 -10.37 3.97 29.06
N SER A 214 -10.24 4.30 27.77
CA SER A 214 -11.36 4.37 26.84
C SER A 214 -10.89 4.34 25.38
N GLU A 215 -11.82 4.04 24.48
CA GLU A 215 -11.62 4.21 23.04
C GLU A 215 -11.92 5.67 22.66
N LYS A 216 -10.94 6.33 22.03
CA LYS A 216 -11.12 7.70 21.51
C LYS A 216 -11.51 7.70 20.03
N ILE A 217 -10.96 6.80 19.25
CA ILE A 217 -11.24 6.62 17.83
C ILE A 217 -11.43 5.12 17.58
N PRO A 218 -12.53 4.71 16.94
CA PRO A 218 -13.66 5.50 16.42
C PRO A 218 -14.52 6.18 17.47
N GLY A 219 -14.55 5.70 18.73
CA GLY A 219 -15.36 6.23 19.81
C GLY A 219 -16.66 5.46 20.07
N ASP A 220 -17.25 5.71 21.23
CA ASP A 220 -18.40 4.94 21.72
C ASP A 220 -19.70 5.14 20.95
N ASP A 221 -19.81 6.18 20.14
CA ASP A 221 -20.99 6.46 19.31
C ASP A 221 -21.08 5.57 18.06
N VAL A 222 -19.95 5.02 17.59
CA VAL A 222 -19.86 4.13 16.43
C VAL A 222 -20.11 2.70 16.87
N LYS A 223 -21.35 2.19 16.80
CA LYS A 223 -21.76 0.91 17.44
C LYS A 223 -22.27 -0.14 16.48
N SER A 224 -23.19 0.24 15.60
CA SER A 224 -23.81 -0.69 14.63
C SER A 224 -22.83 -1.07 13.53
N ASP A 225 -23.13 -2.12 12.81
CA ASP A 225 -22.32 -2.54 11.65
C ASP A 225 -22.34 -1.47 10.55
N GLU A 226 -23.43 -0.73 10.42
CA GLU A 226 -23.57 0.40 9.51
C GLU A 226 -22.68 1.57 9.94
N ASP A 227 -22.71 1.97 11.23
CA ASP A 227 -21.84 3.02 11.77
C ASP A 227 -20.36 2.65 11.59
N LEU A 228 -20.00 1.40 11.86
CA LEU A 228 -18.62 0.89 11.69
C LEU A 228 -18.18 0.98 10.23
N LEU A 229 -19.03 0.59 9.29
CA LEU A 229 -18.72 0.65 7.87
C LEU A 229 -18.60 2.09 7.36
N ASP A 230 -19.49 2.97 7.78
CA ASP A 230 -19.45 4.38 7.39
C ASP A 230 -18.23 5.09 7.99
N PHE A 231 -17.89 4.77 9.24
CA PHE A 231 -16.66 5.23 9.84
C PHE A 231 -15.43 4.73 9.06
N ALA A 232 -15.40 3.45 8.66
CA ALA A 232 -14.30 2.89 7.87
C ALA A 232 -14.19 3.55 6.50
N ARG A 233 -15.30 3.80 5.81
CA ARG A 233 -15.31 4.51 4.51
C ARG A 233 -14.72 5.91 4.60
N ALA A 234 -14.93 6.59 5.73
CA ALA A 234 -14.45 7.95 5.96
C ALA A 234 -12.99 8.01 6.46
N ASN A 235 -12.51 6.96 7.15
CA ASN A 235 -11.27 7.03 7.92
C ASN A 235 -10.24 5.92 7.61
N ALA A 236 -10.61 4.87 6.86
CA ALA A 236 -9.65 3.86 6.49
C ALA A 236 -8.65 4.39 5.46
N GLU A 237 -7.39 4.02 5.62
CA GLU A 237 -6.29 4.55 4.82
C GLU A 237 -5.56 3.42 4.07
N THR A 238 -4.94 3.78 2.96
CA THR A 238 -3.99 2.91 2.28
C THR A 238 -2.77 2.65 3.16
N VAL A 239 -2.25 1.43 3.13
CA VAL A 239 -0.95 1.11 3.72
C VAL A 239 0.18 1.12 2.68
N PHE A 240 -0.08 1.77 1.52
CA PHE A 240 0.87 1.97 0.42
C PHE A 240 1.37 0.67 -0.22
N HIS A 241 0.48 -0.29 -0.41
CA HIS A 241 0.75 -1.58 -1.02
C HIS A 241 0.10 -1.74 -2.39
N GLN A 242 0.01 -0.66 -3.18
CA GLN A 242 -0.57 -0.66 -4.52
C GLN A 242 0.14 -1.68 -5.42
N CYS A 243 -0.65 -2.51 -6.14
CA CYS A 243 -0.13 -3.53 -7.04
C CYS A 243 -1.15 -3.88 -8.14
N GLY A 244 -0.75 -4.74 -9.07
CA GLY A 244 -1.65 -5.39 -10.04
C GLY A 244 -1.97 -4.61 -11.32
N THR A 245 -1.54 -3.37 -11.46
CA THR A 245 -1.90 -2.46 -12.57
C THR A 245 -1.25 -2.79 -13.93
N CYS A 246 -0.30 -3.71 -13.95
CA CYS A 246 0.27 -4.34 -15.16
C CYS A 246 0.27 -5.86 -14.98
N ARG A 247 -0.86 -6.40 -14.52
CA ARG A 247 -1.03 -7.78 -14.06
C ARG A 247 -0.41 -8.82 -15.00
N MET A 248 0.36 -9.74 -14.41
CA MET A 248 0.88 -10.93 -15.07
C MET A 248 -0.22 -12.00 -15.22
N GLY A 249 -0.17 -12.76 -16.29
CA GLY A 249 -1.08 -13.90 -16.46
C GLY A 249 -0.90 -14.62 -17.79
N ASN A 250 -1.44 -15.84 -17.88
CA ASN A 250 -1.36 -16.68 -19.09
C ASN A 250 -2.42 -16.32 -20.14
N ASN A 251 -3.49 -15.62 -19.74
CA ASN A 251 -4.52 -15.18 -20.68
C ASN A 251 -4.12 -13.84 -21.31
N PRO A 252 -3.81 -13.80 -22.62
CA PRO A 252 -3.36 -12.59 -23.29
C PRO A 252 -4.43 -11.47 -23.37
N LEU A 253 -5.71 -11.82 -23.18
CA LEU A 253 -6.81 -10.84 -23.16
C LEU A 253 -7.07 -10.27 -21.76
N LYS A 254 -6.40 -10.80 -20.73
CA LYS A 254 -6.62 -10.43 -19.31
C LYS A 254 -5.31 -10.24 -18.56
N SER A 255 -4.23 -9.90 -19.26
CA SER A 255 -2.93 -9.63 -18.63
C SER A 255 -2.09 -8.70 -19.49
N VAL A 256 -1.28 -7.88 -18.83
CA VAL A 256 -0.37 -6.91 -19.47
C VAL A 256 0.96 -7.56 -19.81
N VAL A 257 1.47 -8.40 -18.92
CA VAL A 257 2.72 -9.17 -19.13
C VAL A 257 2.48 -10.66 -19.07
N ASP A 258 3.35 -11.43 -19.71
CA ASP A 258 3.38 -12.88 -19.64
C ASP A 258 4.15 -13.37 -18.39
N GLU A 259 4.31 -14.69 -18.25
CA GLU A 259 5.05 -15.33 -17.14
C GLU A 259 6.55 -15.03 -17.15
N LYS A 260 7.08 -14.52 -18.28
CA LYS A 260 8.47 -14.01 -18.40
C LYS A 260 8.55 -12.50 -18.24
N LEU A 261 7.50 -11.87 -17.75
CA LEU A 261 7.37 -10.42 -17.52
C LEU A 261 7.43 -9.56 -18.79
N LYS A 262 7.35 -10.16 -19.99
CA LYS A 262 7.38 -9.46 -21.27
C LYS A 262 6.03 -8.79 -21.54
N VAL A 263 6.07 -7.50 -21.91
CA VAL A 263 4.85 -6.75 -22.26
C VAL A 263 4.25 -7.30 -23.55
N ARG A 264 2.99 -7.66 -23.52
CA ARG A 264 2.29 -8.23 -24.66
C ARG A 264 2.21 -7.27 -25.84
N GLY A 265 2.44 -7.78 -27.03
CA GLY A 265 2.39 -7.00 -28.27
C GLY A 265 3.54 -6.01 -28.49
N VAL A 266 4.56 -6.02 -27.62
CA VAL A 266 5.75 -5.14 -27.74
C VAL A 266 7.01 -5.95 -27.50
N SER A 267 7.95 -5.91 -28.44
CA SER A 267 9.23 -6.60 -28.31
C SER A 267 10.24 -5.78 -27.50
N GLY A 268 11.08 -6.45 -26.70
CA GLY A 268 12.17 -5.81 -25.96
C GLY A 268 11.71 -4.93 -24.81
N LEU A 269 10.54 -5.22 -24.21
CA LEU A 269 10.00 -4.47 -23.08
C LEU A 269 9.48 -5.44 -22.01
N ARG A 270 9.91 -5.24 -20.76
CA ARG A 270 9.40 -5.95 -19.57
C ARG A 270 8.91 -4.96 -18.51
N VAL A 271 8.06 -5.48 -17.60
CA VAL A 271 7.72 -4.80 -16.35
C VAL A 271 8.14 -5.68 -15.19
N ALA A 272 8.93 -5.13 -14.27
CA ALA A 272 9.49 -5.86 -13.12
C ALA A 272 9.34 -5.05 -11.84
N ASP A 273 8.12 -4.98 -11.31
CA ASP A 273 7.76 -4.33 -10.05
C ASP A 273 6.42 -4.87 -9.52
N ALA A 274 5.87 -4.27 -8.47
CA ALA A 274 4.60 -4.70 -7.88
C ALA A 274 3.39 -4.60 -8.83
N SER A 275 3.48 -3.84 -9.93
CA SER A 275 2.37 -3.72 -10.88
C SER A 275 2.03 -5.06 -11.55
N ILE A 276 2.99 -6.00 -11.60
CA ILE A 276 2.77 -7.30 -12.26
C ILE A 276 1.99 -8.31 -11.41
N PHE A 277 1.76 -8.05 -10.13
CA PHE A 277 1.14 -9.04 -9.24
C PHE A 277 -0.23 -9.46 -9.77
N PRO A 278 -0.48 -10.76 -9.97
CA PRO A 278 -1.80 -11.27 -10.41
C PRO A 278 -2.85 -11.14 -9.30
N THR A 279 -2.41 -11.14 -8.05
CA THR A 279 -3.21 -10.87 -6.85
C THR A 279 -2.33 -10.26 -5.78
N ILE A 280 -2.93 -9.54 -4.83
CA ILE A 280 -2.17 -8.94 -3.73
C ILE A 280 -1.70 -10.03 -2.75
N PRO A 281 -0.42 -10.05 -2.34
CA PRO A 281 0.08 -10.94 -1.28
C PRO A 281 -0.59 -10.68 0.06
N SER A 282 -0.62 -11.65 0.96
CA SER A 282 -1.31 -11.53 2.26
C SER A 282 -0.61 -10.66 3.30
N GLY A 283 0.53 -10.07 2.99
CA GLY A 283 1.31 -9.19 3.87
C GLY A 283 1.98 -8.07 3.10
N ASN A 284 2.93 -7.38 3.73
CA ASN A 284 3.66 -6.27 3.13
C ASN A 284 4.31 -6.67 1.81
N ILE A 285 4.18 -5.82 0.79
CA ILE A 285 4.61 -6.15 -0.58
C ILE A 285 6.10 -5.92 -0.85
N ASN A 286 6.88 -5.41 0.10
CA ASN A 286 8.30 -5.13 -0.12
C ASN A 286 9.10 -6.39 -0.48
N ALA A 287 9.00 -7.45 0.31
CA ALA A 287 9.72 -8.70 0.04
C ALA A 287 9.27 -9.36 -1.27
N PRO A 288 7.95 -9.48 -1.59
CA PRO A 288 7.52 -9.92 -2.91
C PRO A 288 8.03 -9.05 -4.07
N SER A 289 8.15 -7.73 -3.90
CA SER A 289 8.68 -6.84 -4.93
C SER A 289 10.18 -7.08 -5.18
N ILE A 290 10.96 -7.31 -4.11
CA ILE A 290 12.37 -7.71 -4.22
C ILE A 290 12.48 -9.05 -4.97
N MET A 291 11.65 -10.04 -4.61
CA MET A 291 11.60 -11.34 -5.27
C MET A 291 11.31 -11.21 -6.78
N VAL A 292 10.39 -10.31 -7.16
CA VAL A 292 10.13 -10.02 -8.59
C VAL A 292 11.39 -9.49 -9.28
N GLY A 293 12.13 -8.59 -8.63
CA GLY A 293 13.38 -8.05 -9.18
C GLY A 293 14.45 -9.13 -9.40
N GLU A 294 14.66 -10.00 -8.41
CA GLU A 294 15.58 -11.13 -8.49
C GLU A 294 15.20 -12.12 -9.62
N LYS A 295 13.91 -12.50 -9.68
CA LYS A 295 13.42 -13.39 -10.73
C LYS A 295 13.46 -12.73 -12.12
N ALA A 296 13.21 -11.44 -12.24
CA ALA A 296 13.36 -10.73 -13.50
C ALA A 296 14.82 -10.75 -13.99
N ALA A 297 15.78 -10.52 -13.08
CA ALA A 297 17.21 -10.59 -13.42
C ALA A 297 17.60 -11.98 -13.92
N GLU A 298 17.17 -13.05 -13.24
CA GLU A 298 17.39 -14.44 -13.66
C GLU A 298 16.82 -14.68 -15.08
N MET A 299 15.54 -14.31 -15.32
CA MET A 299 14.87 -14.47 -16.61
C MET A 299 15.53 -13.68 -17.76
N ILE A 300 16.19 -12.56 -17.47
CA ILE A 300 16.90 -11.74 -18.46
C ILE A 300 18.26 -12.37 -18.80
N LEU A 301 18.95 -12.94 -17.81
CA LEU A 301 20.24 -13.59 -18.01
C LEU A 301 20.11 -14.92 -18.74
N ASP A 302 19.01 -15.63 -18.55
CA ASP A 302 18.74 -16.93 -19.20
C ASP A 302 18.15 -16.78 -20.63
N GLY A 303 17.81 -15.54 -21.07
CA GLY A 303 17.26 -15.24 -22.41
C GLY A 303 15.76 -15.37 -22.46
#